data_1a4db2b46645ca84c5df9b36332ece15
#
_entry.id   1a4db2b46645ca84c5df9b36332ece15
#
_cell.length_a   1.000
_cell.length_b   1.000
_cell.length_c   1.000
_cell.angle_alpha   90.00
_cell.angle_beta   90.00
_cell.angle_gamma   90.00
#
_symmetry.space_group_name_H-M   'P 1'
#
loop_
_entity.id
_entity.type
_entity.pdbx_description
1 polymer ?
#
loop_
_entity_poly.entity_id
_entity_poly.type
_entity_poly.pdbx_seq_one_letter_code
_entity_poly.pdbx_strand_id
1 'polypeptide(L)'
;MRPLARIRYGIAASLAAMLVAGAALAVPIVTKEGVLPFGTELGEDAAALPTELFATELAGGKRSYQQKLGDMLFSSPAIFGGVAKQAGMSCNTCHQQGAGNAALFVPRLSSRHGNFDTTGALFNPKTDNGLFDPVIVPSLRGAKNLAPYGHDGRFASLRDFIRNVVVNEFAGPEPSGEVLDALVAYVQDISFLPNPKMTSDGKLAAAASDAAHRGEAVFNRPFRHDASMSCATCHQPSNAFADGQVHDIGSGGRFKTKTLVNADFNAPYFHDGRFDSYDQVVGYFDKRYDLGLSAGERADLVAYLDAVGDASTPATTDTVQTELDEIAVFVTVLDTAIHDHNAAIVAVAVDTVGGEWRELGEHYPEAKNTSVTAGLKQRGAARVAVREMVLTLRQVDMAAARGDFHAAAEAYADYREQVAPATSALAAAEPFSLFDPSVRRQHFAALARLAELAK
;
A
#
# COMPACT_ATOMS: atom_id res chain seq x y z
N MET A 1 48.32 -4.98 -2.86
CA MET A 1 47.34 -6.00 -3.16
C MET A 1 46.78 -6.53 -1.86
N ARG A 2 45.60 -6.12 -1.46
CA ARG A 2 44.81 -6.68 -0.37
C ARG A 2 43.38 -6.85 -0.90
N PRO A 3 42.75 -8.03 -0.80
CA PRO A 3 41.40 -8.22 -1.28
C PRO A 3 40.36 -7.78 -0.24
N LEU A 4 39.42 -7.00 -0.69
CA LEU A 4 38.00 -6.89 -0.44
C LEU A 4 37.44 -7.71 0.76
N ALA A 5 37.28 -7.02 1.88
CA ALA A 5 36.31 -7.38 2.92
C ALA A 5 35.09 -6.46 2.74
N ARG A 6 34.22 -6.82 1.83
CA ARG A 6 32.88 -6.24 1.72
C ARG A 6 31.84 -7.32 2.02
N ILE A 7 30.78 -6.91 2.66
CA ILE A 7 29.58 -7.69 3.00
C ILE A 7 29.67 -8.37 4.38
N ARG A 8 29.32 -7.65 5.43
CA ARG A 8 28.88 -8.28 6.69
C ARG A 8 28.10 -7.36 7.67
N TYR A 9 27.79 -6.12 7.33
CA TYR A 9 27.20 -5.19 8.32
C TYR A 9 25.72 -4.82 8.13
N GLY A 10 25.08 -5.15 7.02
CA GLY A 10 23.69 -4.75 6.75
C GLY A 10 22.62 -5.56 7.51
N ILE A 11 22.82 -6.87 7.62
CA ILE A 11 21.79 -7.80 8.15
C ILE A 11 21.67 -7.74 9.67
N ALA A 12 22.75 -7.50 10.40
CA ALA A 12 22.74 -7.53 11.86
C ALA A 12 22.03 -6.32 12.49
N ALA A 13 21.97 -5.21 11.79
CA ALA A 13 21.50 -3.96 12.36
C ALA A 13 19.97 -3.78 12.32
N SER A 14 19.30 -4.38 11.33
CA SER A 14 17.82 -4.28 11.21
C SER A 14 17.05 -5.13 12.23
N LEU A 15 17.68 -6.17 12.78
CA LEU A 15 17.05 -7.09 13.74
C LEU A 15 17.10 -6.62 15.19
N ALA A 16 17.95 -5.66 15.52
CA ALA A 16 18.08 -5.17 16.90
C ALA A 16 16.90 -4.30 17.37
N ALA A 17 16.15 -3.71 16.43
CA ALA A 17 14.99 -2.87 16.72
C ALA A 17 13.72 -3.67 17.08
N MET A 18 13.68 -4.97 16.78
CA MET A 18 12.49 -5.81 16.96
C MET A 18 12.25 -6.29 18.39
N LEU A 19 13.19 -6.15 19.31
CA LEU A 19 13.11 -6.76 20.64
C LEU A 19 12.38 -5.91 21.69
N VAL A 20 11.85 -4.73 21.36
CA VAL A 20 11.27 -3.81 22.36
C VAL A 20 9.76 -3.62 22.26
N ALA A 21 9.11 -4.07 21.20
CA ALA A 21 7.65 -3.92 21.07
C ALA A 21 6.98 -5.27 20.91
N GLY A 22 6.35 -5.76 21.97
CA GLY A 22 5.47 -6.93 21.93
C GLY A 22 4.14 -6.59 21.27
N ALA A 23 4.13 -6.45 19.95
CA ALA A 23 2.95 -6.42 19.11
C ALA A 23 3.37 -6.83 17.70
N ALA A 24 2.55 -7.62 17.03
CA ALA A 24 2.61 -8.11 15.67
C ALA A 24 3.97 -7.93 14.96
N LEU A 25 4.66 -9.03 14.71
CA LEU A 25 5.93 -9.09 14.00
C LEU A 25 5.79 -8.52 12.59
N ALA A 26 5.91 -7.20 12.46
CA ALA A 26 6.26 -6.63 11.17
C ALA A 26 7.67 -7.11 10.84
N VAL A 27 7.81 -7.80 9.73
CA VAL A 27 9.11 -8.26 9.25
C VAL A 27 9.81 -7.07 8.61
N PRO A 28 11.01 -6.66 9.06
CA PRO A 28 11.72 -5.61 8.37
C PRO A 28 12.09 -6.10 6.99
N ILE A 29 11.66 -5.37 6.00
CA ILE A 29 12.20 -5.49 4.66
C ILE A 29 13.67 -5.14 4.72
N VAL A 30 14.48 -6.01 4.16
CA VAL A 30 15.88 -5.72 3.90
C VAL A 30 15.89 -4.60 2.86
N THR A 31 15.91 -3.36 3.33
CA THR A 31 16.09 -2.20 2.46
C THR A 31 17.33 -2.43 1.61
N LYS A 32 17.22 -2.22 0.30
CA LYS A 32 18.37 -2.36 -0.61
C LYS A 32 19.51 -1.48 -0.09
N GLU A 33 20.40 -2.10 0.69
CA GLU A 33 21.72 -1.63 1.14
C GLU A 33 21.82 -0.12 1.49
N GLY A 34 21.26 0.30 2.62
CA GLY A 34 21.56 1.61 3.20
C GLY A 34 21.00 2.83 2.46
N VAL A 35 20.07 2.63 1.53
CA VAL A 35 19.42 3.71 0.80
C VAL A 35 18.47 4.48 1.70
N LEU A 36 17.68 3.76 2.51
CA LEU A 36 16.80 4.34 3.52
C LEU A 36 17.48 4.42 4.90
N PRO A 37 17.03 5.33 5.77
CA PRO A 37 17.54 5.44 7.13
C PRO A 37 17.45 4.10 7.87
N PHE A 38 18.49 3.80 8.65
CA PHE A 38 18.47 2.62 9.53
C PHE A 38 17.25 2.65 10.46
N GLY A 39 16.53 1.54 10.56
CA GLY A 39 15.29 1.43 11.33
C GLY A 39 14.03 1.80 10.53
N THR A 40 14.13 1.95 9.20
CA THR A 40 12.95 2.06 8.33
C THR A 40 12.19 0.73 8.33
N GLU A 41 10.87 0.80 8.47
CA GLU A 41 9.93 -0.32 8.37
C GLU A 41 8.93 0.03 7.26
N LEU A 42 8.95 -0.71 6.16
CA LEU A 42 8.03 -0.47 5.03
C LEU A 42 6.70 -1.20 5.20
N GLY A 43 6.67 -2.25 6.03
CA GLY A 43 5.44 -2.95 6.41
C GLY A 43 4.81 -3.79 5.29
N GLU A 44 5.58 -4.16 4.25
CA GLU A 44 5.08 -4.91 3.09
C GLU A 44 4.59 -6.32 3.45
N ASP A 45 5.09 -6.91 4.53
CA ASP A 45 4.62 -8.19 5.11
C ASP A 45 3.52 -8.01 6.19
N ALA A 46 2.86 -6.87 6.24
CA ALA A 46 1.79 -6.65 7.21
C ALA A 46 0.67 -7.68 7.03
N ALA A 47 0.12 -8.13 8.16
CA ALA A 47 -0.96 -9.12 8.24
C ALA A 47 -2.06 -8.88 7.21
N ALA A 48 -2.68 -9.98 6.73
CA ALA A 48 -3.72 -10.03 5.72
C ALA A 48 -4.54 -8.72 5.60
N LEU A 49 -4.19 -7.91 4.61
CA LEU A 49 -4.97 -6.72 4.27
C LEU A 49 -6.24 -7.14 3.54
N PRO A 50 -7.35 -6.41 3.69
CA PRO A 50 -8.51 -6.65 2.88
C PRO A 50 -8.17 -6.57 1.40
N THR A 51 -8.64 -7.54 0.61
CA THR A 51 -8.45 -7.60 -0.84
C THR A 51 -8.88 -6.30 -1.50
N GLU A 52 -8.14 -5.84 -2.47
CA GLU A 52 -8.51 -4.75 -3.34
C GLU A 52 -9.74 -5.14 -4.17
N LEU A 53 -10.70 -4.24 -4.27
CA LEU A 53 -11.93 -4.44 -5.03
C LEU A 53 -12.06 -3.35 -6.07
N PHE A 54 -12.33 -3.74 -7.30
CA PHE A 54 -12.48 -2.83 -8.43
C PHE A 54 -13.96 -2.62 -8.78
N ALA A 55 -14.35 -1.36 -8.91
CA ALA A 55 -15.74 -0.99 -9.27
C ALA A 55 -16.16 -1.60 -10.60
N THR A 56 -15.25 -1.68 -11.57
CA THR A 56 -15.47 -2.31 -12.87
C THR A 56 -15.83 -3.79 -12.73
N GLU A 57 -15.11 -4.55 -11.88
CA GLU A 57 -15.34 -5.98 -11.66
C GLU A 57 -16.60 -6.23 -10.83
N LEU A 58 -16.86 -5.38 -9.82
CA LEU A 58 -18.11 -5.42 -9.05
C LEU A 58 -19.34 -5.20 -9.91
N ALA A 59 -19.20 -4.43 -11.01
CA ALA A 59 -20.24 -4.25 -12.01
C ALA A 59 -20.32 -5.39 -13.05
N GLY A 60 -19.53 -6.46 -12.90
CA GLY A 60 -19.48 -7.59 -13.82
C GLY A 60 -18.67 -7.35 -15.10
N GLY A 61 -17.89 -6.25 -15.14
CA GLY A 61 -16.99 -5.91 -16.25
C GLY A 61 -15.60 -6.53 -16.08
N LYS A 62 -14.73 -6.23 -17.06
CA LYS A 62 -13.31 -6.57 -17.02
C LYS A 62 -12.49 -5.29 -17.05
N ARG A 63 -11.42 -5.22 -16.26
CA ARG A 63 -10.51 -4.09 -16.28
C ARG A 63 -9.92 -3.87 -17.68
N SER A 64 -9.94 -2.62 -18.12
CA SER A 64 -9.36 -2.18 -19.37
C SER A 64 -7.83 -2.28 -19.36
N TYR A 65 -7.21 -2.21 -20.54
CA TYR A 65 -5.74 -2.07 -20.64
C TYR A 65 -5.23 -0.92 -19.78
N GLN A 66 -5.89 0.24 -19.84
CA GLN A 66 -5.47 1.42 -19.09
C GLN A 66 -5.53 1.23 -17.56
N GLN A 67 -6.55 0.53 -17.05
CA GLN A 67 -6.64 0.19 -15.62
C GLN A 67 -5.55 -0.80 -15.20
N LYS A 68 -5.23 -1.80 -16.05
CA LYS A 68 -4.15 -2.76 -15.79
C LYS A 68 -2.76 -2.11 -15.90
N LEU A 69 -2.57 -1.20 -16.87
CA LEU A 69 -1.36 -0.39 -16.96
C LEU A 69 -1.18 0.47 -15.70
N GLY A 70 -2.27 1.08 -15.21
CA GLY A 70 -2.26 1.86 -13.98
C GLY A 70 -1.88 1.03 -12.75
N ASP A 71 -2.39 -0.19 -12.63
CA ASP A 71 -2.07 -1.18 -11.61
C ASP A 71 -0.56 -1.50 -11.61
N MET A 72 -0.04 -1.90 -12.75
CA MET A 72 1.38 -2.17 -12.93
C MET A 72 2.25 -0.95 -12.60
N LEU A 73 1.85 0.25 -13.04
CA LEU A 73 2.58 1.49 -12.74
C LEU A 73 2.52 1.85 -11.26
N PHE A 74 1.42 1.54 -10.59
CA PHE A 74 1.23 1.77 -9.15
C PHE A 74 2.17 0.90 -8.31
N SER A 75 2.46 -0.31 -8.78
CA SER A 75 3.42 -1.24 -8.16
C SER A 75 4.87 -1.02 -8.63
N SER A 76 5.10 -0.12 -9.62
CA SER A 76 6.41 0.08 -10.22
C SER A 76 7.29 1.12 -9.51
N PRO A 77 8.47 0.76 -9.01
CA PRO A 77 9.45 1.75 -8.55
C PRO A 77 10.00 2.66 -9.66
N ALA A 78 9.84 2.29 -10.92
CA ALA A 78 10.37 3.03 -12.06
C ALA A 78 9.75 4.42 -12.25
N ILE A 79 8.53 4.63 -11.71
CA ILE A 79 7.84 5.93 -11.80
C ILE A 79 8.44 6.98 -10.84
N PHE A 80 9.13 6.56 -9.80
CA PHE A 80 9.80 7.43 -8.83
C PHE A 80 11.25 7.71 -9.22
N GLY A 81 11.88 8.66 -8.52
CA GLY A 81 13.27 9.02 -8.68
C GLY A 81 14.05 8.91 -7.37
N GLY A 82 15.32 9.32 -7.42
CA GLY A 82 16.17 9.46 -6.24
C GLY A 82 16.20 8.24 -5.33
N VAL A 83 16.05 8.51 -4.04
CA VAL A 83 16.10 7.52 -2.95
C VAL A 83 14.92 6.53 -3.05
N ALA A 84 13.71 6.99 -3.37
CA ALA A 84 12.53 6.13 -3.44
C ALA A 84 12.71 5.02 -4.49
N LYS A 85 13.13 5.37 -5.71
CA LYS A 85 13.42 4.39 -6.77
C LYS A 85 14.53 3.42 -6.36
N GLN A 86 15.63 3.94 -5.78
CA GLN A 86 16.76 3.10 -5.36
C GLN A 86 16.37 2.13 -4.23
N ALA A 87 15.46 2.52 -3.36
CA ALA A 87 14.90 1.69 -2.31
C ALA A 87 13.82 0.69 -2.80
N GLY A 88 13.46 0.73 -4.08
CA GLY A 88 12.40 -0.12 -4.63
C GLY A 88 10.99 0.29 -4.20
N MET A 89 10.81 1.53 -3.71
CA MET A 89 9.49 2.01 -3.29
C MET A 89 8.59 2.30 -4.49
N SER A 90 7.32 2.02 -4.34
CA SER A 90 6.25 2.32 -5.31
C SER A 90 5.07 2.96 -4.59
N CYS A 91 4.01 3.28 -5.31
CA CYS A 91 2.76 3.72 -4.66
C CYS A 91 2.20 2.60 -3.75
N ASN A 92 2.32 1.34 -4.18
CA ASN A 92 1.86 0.18 -3.41
C ASN A 92 2.61 0.02 -2.08
N THR A 93 3.87 0.45 -1.97
CA THR A 93 4.61 0.45 -0.69
C THR A 93 3.87 1.21 0.41
N CYS A 94 3.25 2.34 0.08
CA CYS A 94 2.50 3.16 1.03
C CYS A 94 1.00 2.84 1.03
N HIS A 95 0.43 2.48 -0.12
CA HIS A 95 -1.00 2.25 -0.32
C HIS A 95 -1.30 0.77 -0.64
N GLN A 96 -0.85 -0.12 0.23
CA GLN A 96 -0.98 -1.57 0.03
C GLN A 96 -2.43 -1.97 -0.26
N GLN A 97 -2.64 -2.61 -1.42
CA GLN A 97 -3.97 -3.04 -1.87
C GLN A 97 -5.04 -1.92 -1.76
N GLY A 98 -4.66 -0.69 -2.11
CA GLY A 98 -5.54 0.47 -2.02
C GLY A 98 -5.89 0.93 -0.60
N ALA A 99 -5.32 0.31 0.43
CA ALA A 99 -5.42 0.76 1.83
C ALA A 99 -4.35 1.80 2.18
N GLY A 100 -4.31 2.23 3.43
CA GLY A 100 -3.15 2.89 4.01
C GLY A 100 -2.19 1.86 4.59
N ASN A 101 -0.93 2.22 4.80
CA ASN A 101 0.05 1.36 5.43
C ASN A 101 0.29 1.79 6.89
N ALA A 102 -0.42 1.16 7.82
CA ALA A 102 -0.32 1.47 9.25
C ALA A 102 1.02 1.04 9.88
N ALA A 103 1.80 0.20 9.20
CA ALA A 103 3.10 -0.29 9.68
C ALA A 103 4.28 0.55 9.15
N LEU A 104 4.06 1.43 8.18
CA LEU A 104 5.11 2.28 7.61
C LEU A 104 5.76 3.15 8.68
N PHE A 105 7.09 3.10 8.79
CA PHE A 105 7.86 3.99 9.63
C PHE A 105 9.21 4.32 8.97
N VAL A 106 9.48 5.60 8.78
CA VAL A 106 10.75 6.09 8.24
C VAL A 106 11.37 7.03 9.28
N PRO A 107 12.50 6.65 9.93
CA PRO A 107 13.15 7.50 10.91
C PRO A 107 13.43 8.90 10.38
N ARG A 108 13.14 9.92 11.18
CA ARG A 108 13.20 11.37 10.88
C ARG A 108 12.11 11.91 9.97
N LEU A 109 11.32 11.05 9.32
CA LEU A 109 10.14 11.46 8.54
C LEU A 109 8.84 11.02 9.21
N SER A 110 8.87 10.01 10.06
CA SER A 110 7.71 9.53 10.82
C SER A 110 7.78 9.97 12.27
N SER A 111 6.65 10.43 12.82
CA SER A 111 6.47 10.64 14.26
C SER A 111 5.89 9.41 14.96
N ARG A 112 5.26 8.51 14.17
CA ARG A 112 4.70 7.23 14.59
C ARG A 112 4.52 6.32 13.36
N HIS A 113 4.24 5.04 13.58
CA HIS A 113 3.84 4.14 12.51
C HIS A 113 2.58 4.64 11.80
N GLY A 114 2.51 4.45 10.50
CA GLY A 114 1.40 4.83 9.63
C GLY A 114 1.42 6.27 9.15
N ASN A 115 2.41 7.09 9.58
CA ASN A 115 2.59 8.43 9.03
C ASN A 115 4.03 8.69 8.59
N PHE A 116 4.20 9.60 7.66
CA PHE A 116 5.51 10.13 7.33
C PHE A 116 5.39 11.48 6.60
N ASP A 117 6.48 12.24 6.64
CA ASP A 117 6.61 13.53 5.98
C ASP A 117 7.10 13.33 4.54
N THR A 118 6.19 13.52 3.57
CA THR A 118 6.49 13.40 2.13
C THR A 118 7.21 14.61 1.58
N THR A 119 7.26 15.71 2.33
CA THR A 119 7.89 16.98 1.93
C THR A 119 9.29 17.17 2.50
N GLY A 120 9.84 16.16 3.18
CA GLY A 120 11.18 16.18 3.74
C GLY A 120 12.28 15.93 2.70
N ALA A 121 13.49 16.43 2.96
CA ALA A 121 14.65 16.40 2.06
C ALA A 121 15.08 14.99 1.60
N LEU A 122 14.68 13.92 2.30
CA LEU A 122 15.14 12.56 1.99
C LEU A 122 14.75 12.14 0.57
N PHE A 123 13.48 12.34 0.20
CA PHE A 123 12.99 11.91 -1.11
C PHE A 123 13.17 12.98 -2.19
N ASN A 124 12.97 14.24 -1.85
CA ASN A 124 13.22 15.34 -2.80
C ASN A 124 13.75 16.60 -2.12
N PRO A 125 15.07 16.79 -2.08
CA PRO A 125 15.65 17.99 -1.45
C PRO A 125 15.23 19.32 -2.09
N LYS A 126 14.68 19.30 -3.32
CA LYS A 126 14.25 20.53 -4.01
C LYS A 126 12.92 21.06 -3.53
N THR A 127 12.10 20.18 -2.95
CA THR A 127 10.74 20.51 -2.47
C THR A 127 10.62 20.41 -0.95
N ASP A 128 11.75 20.23 -0.26
CA ASP A 128 11.81 20.27 1.20
C ASP A 128 11.27 21.61 1.70
N ASN A 129 10.22 21.56 2.52
CA ASN A 129 9.59 22.75 3.09
C ASN A 129 10.23 23.19 4.43
N GLY A 130 11.21 22.43 4.92
CA GLY A 130 11.91 22.68 6.18
C GLY A 130 11.08 22.47 7.44
N LEU A 131 9.89 21.86 7.32
CA LEU A 131 9.02 21.53 8.43
C LEU A 131 9.05 20.01 8.66
N PHE A 132 8.73 19.62 9.89
CA PHE A 132 8.46 18.22 10.22
C PHE A 132 6.96 18.08 10.45
N ASP A 133 6.23 17.73 9.42
CA ASP A 133 4.77 17.68 9.38
C ASP A 133 4.23 16.34 8.82
N PRO A 134 4.58 15.20 9.45
CA PRO A 134 4.19 13.88 9.00
C PRO A 134 2.67 13.71 8.96
N VAL A 135 2.17 13.15 7.87
CA VAL A 135 0.76 12.86 7.66
C VAL A 135 0.53 11.35 7.47
N ILE A 136 -0.64 10.88 7.87
CA ILE A 136 -1.01 9.46 7.67
C ILE A 136 -1.06 9.13 6.18
N VAL A 137 -0.80 7.87 5.86
CA VAL A 137 -1.06 7.32 4.53
C VAL A 137 -2.55 6.98 4.43
N PRO A 138 -3.35 7.72 3.65
CA PRO A 138 -4.79 7.48 3.58
C PRO A 138 -5.12 6.30 2.69
N SER A 139 -6.26 5.64 2.94
CA SER A 139 -6.83 4.70 1.98
C SER A 139 -7.21 5.42 0.67
N LEU A 140 -7.03 4.72 -0.45
CA LEU A 140 -7.45 5.15 -1.79
C LEU A 140 -8.85 4.63 -2.16
N ARG A 141 -9.45 3.77 -1.32
CA ARG A 141 -10.79 3.23 -1.57
C ARG A 141 -11.81 4.34 -1.74
N GLY A 142 -12.55 4.29 -2.84
CA GLY A 142 -13.54 5.30 -3.18
C GLY A 142 -12.96 6.67 -3.55
N ALA A 143 -11.67 6.79 -3.84
CA ALA A 143 -10.98 8.07 -4.14
C ALA A 143 -11.68 8.91 -5.19
N LYS A 144 -12.34 8.28 -6.20
CA LYS A 144 -13.12 9.00 -7.22
C LYS A 144 -14.20 9.95 -6.68
N ASN A 145 -14.70 9.66 -5.46
CA ASN A 145 -15.77 10.42 -4.81
C ASN A 145 -15.26 11.40 -3.75
N LEU A 146 -13.94 11.46 -3.52
CA LEU A 146 -13.34 12.11 -2.36
C LEU A 146 -12.48 13.33 -2.73
N ALA A 147 -12.78 14.01 -3.83
CA ALA A 147 -12.17 15.31 -4.13
C ALA A 147 -12.55 16.33 -3.03
N PRO A 148 -11.70 17.36 -2.80
CA PRO A 148 -10.37 17.61 -3.34
C PRO A 148 -9.31 16.65 -2.74
N TYR A 149 -8.12 16.57 -3.36
CA TYR A 149 -7.06 15.64 -2.99
C TYR A 149 -5.93 16.31 -2.19
N GLY A 150 -5.15 15.49 -1.48
CA GLY A 150 -4.27 15.91 -0.41
C GLY A 150 -4.99 16.06 0.92
N HIS A 151 -4.27 16.03 2.04
CA HIS A 151 -4.88 16.19 3.38
C HIS A 151 -5.51 17.58 3.57
N ASP A 152 -4.91 18.58 2.96
CA ASP A 152 -5.33 19.99 2.98
C ASP A 152 -6.26 20.36 1.80
N GLY A 153 -6.58 19.42 0.94
CA GLY A 153 -7.46 19.62 -0.21
C GLY A 153 -6.89 20.54 -1.31
N ARG A 154 -5.54 20.65 -1.40
CA ARG A 154 -4.88 21.59 -2.32
C ARG A 154 -5.02 21.25 -3.81
N PHE A 155 -5.46 20.04 -4.15
CA PHE A 155 -5.67 19.62 -5.53
C PHE A 155 -7.12 19.28 -5.82
N ALA A 156 -7.71 19.96 -6.81
CA ALA A 156 -9.06 19.65 -7.29
C ALA A 156 -9.09 18.40 -8.17
N SER A 157 -7.96 18.09 -8.84
CA SER A 157 -7.82 16.98 -9.78
C SER A 157 -6.94 15.87 -9.19
N LEU A 158 -7.40 14.61 -9.27
CA LEU A 158 -6.61 13.45 -8.91
C LEU A 158 -5.35 13.32 -9.80
N ARG A 159 -5.48 13.67 -11.07
CA ARG A 159 -4.37 13.65 -12.03
C ARG A 159 -3.23 14.60 -11.61
N ASP A 160 -3.57 15.82 -11.21
CA ASP A 160 -2.58 16.80 -10.76
C ASP A 160 -1.96 16.39 -9.42
N PHE A 161 -2.75 15.76 -8.54
CA PHE A 161 -2.26 15.22 -7.29
C PHE A 161 -1.26 14.08 -7.52
N ILE A 162 -1.59 13.09 -8.36
CA ILE A 162 -0.68 11.98 -8.70
C ILE A 162 0.62 12.51 -9.32
N ARG A 163 0.51 13.46 -10.27
CA ARG A 163 1.69 14.11 -10.85
C ARG A 163 2.56 14.77 -9.77
N ASN A 164 1.93 15.48 -8.82
CA ASN A 164 2.64 16.12 -7.70
C ASN A 164 3.39 15.09 -6.85
N VAL A 165 2.75 13.97 -6.51
CA VAL A 165 3.39 12.89 -5.74
C VAL A 165 4.62 12.37 -6.48
N VAL A 166 4.49 12.03 -7.76
CA VAL A 166 5.59 11.47 -8.55
C VAL A 166 6.76 12.46 -8.67
N VAL A 167 6.47 13.69 -9.09
CA VAL A 167 7.51 14.67 -9.47
C VAL A 167 8.06 15.43 -8.26
N ASN A 168 7.17 15.93 -7.41
CA ASN A 168 7.55 16.83 -6.33
C ASN A 168 7.85 16.09 -5.01
N GLU A 169 7.11 15.04 -4.66
CA GLU A 169 7.36 14.34 -3.40
C GLU A 169 8.45 13.27 -3.56
N PHE A 170 8.45 12.50 -4.66
CA PHE A 170 9.40 11.40 -4.86
C PHE A 170 10.43 11.62 -5.99
N ALA A 171 10.64 12.86 -6.43
CA ALA A 171 11.66 13.26 -7.41
C ALA A 171 11.66 12.42 -8.70
N GLY A 172 10.51 11.87 -9.10
CA GLY A 172 10.34 11.10 -10.33
C GLY A 172 10.42 11.98 -11.58
N PRO A 173 10.59 11.37 -12.75
CA PRO A 173 10.51 12.08 -14.02
C PRO A 173 9.09 12.59 -14.25
N GLU A 174 8.94 13.58 -15.14
CA GLU A 174 7.62 14.03 -15.58
C GLU A 174 6.88 12.87 -16.26
N PRO A 175 5.74 12.40 -15.73
CA PRO A 175 5.00 11.30 -16.34
C PRO A 175 4.35 11.71 -17.67
N SER A 176 4.32 10.81 -18.64
CA SER A 176 3.57 11.04 -19.86
C SER A 176 2.05 11.12 -19.61
N GLY A 177 1.30 11.66 -20.57
CA GLY A 177 -0.16 11.67 -20.51
C GLY A 177 -0.75 10.28 -20.29
N GLU A 178 -0.23 9.28 -21.01
CA GLU A 178 -0.63 7.87 -20.91
C GLU A 178 -0.41 7.30 -19.50
N VAL A 179 0.76 7.54 -18.90
CA VAL A 179 1.08 7.09 -17.55
C VAL A 179 0.15 7.70 -16.50
N LEU A 180 -0.09 9.02 -16.58
CA LEU A 180 -0.99 9.70 -15.64
C LEU A 180 -2.44 9.22 -15.80
N ASP A 181 -2.92 9.08 -17.04
CA ASP A 181 -4.28 8.64 -17.30
C ASP A 181 -4.50 7.19 -16.84
N ALA A 182 -3.50 6.33 -16.96
CA ALA A 182 -3.52 4.96 -16.47
C ALA A 182 -3.57 4.90 -14.93
N LEU A 183 -2.70 5.65 -14.24
CA LEU A 183 -2.71 5.73 -12.78
C LEU A 183 -4.04 6.28 -12.24
N VAL A 184 -4.60 7.31 -12.90
CA VAL A 184 -5.93 7.84 -12.55
C VAL A 184 -7.02 6.79 -12.74
N ALA A 185 -7.00 6.07 -13.88
CA ALA A 185 -7.99 5.03 -14.19
C ALA A 185 -7.97 3.90 -13.16
N TYR A 186 -6.78 3.49 -12.72
CA TYR A 186 -6.61 2.48 -11.68
C TYR A 186 -7.13 2.98 -10.32
N VAL A 187 -6.63 4.10 -9.83
CA VAL A 187 -7.00 4.64 -8.50
C VAL A 187 -8.50 4.96 -8.40
N GLN A 188 -9.11 5.44 -9.49
CA GLN A 188 -10.55 5.69 -9.53
C GLN A 188 -11.40 4.42 -9.54
N ASP A 189 -10.84 3.29 -9.95
CA ASP A 189 -11.53 2.00 -9.98
C ASP A 189 -11.50 1.28 -8.61
N ILE A 190 -10.59 1.66 -7.70
CA ILE A 190 -10.53 1.10 -6.34
C ILE A 190 -11.80 1.48 -5.60
N SER A 191 -12.64 0.49 -5.32
CA SER A 191 -13.95 0.66 -4.68
C SER A 191 -13.84 0.66 -3.16
N PHE A 192 -14.84 1.23 -2.51
CA PHE A 192 -15.09 0.93 -1.10
C PHE A 192 -15.41 -0.56 -0.92
N LEU A 193 -15.03 -1.09 0.23
CA LEU A 193 -15.37 -2.44 0.64
C LEU A 193 -16.86 -2.53 0.98
N PRO A 194 -17.55 -3.63 0.66
CA PRO A 194 -18.95 -3.83 0.97
C PRO A 194 -19.20 -3.80 2.48
N ASN A 195 -20.21 -3.07 2.90
CA ASN A 195 -20.63 -3.00 4.30
C ASN A 195 -22.10 -3.43 4.44
N PRO A 196 -22.39 -4.61 4.99
CA PRO A 196 -23.77 -5.10 5.14
C PRO A 196 -24.56 -4.35 6.21
N LYS A 197 -23.91 -3.54 7.06
CA LYS A 197 -24.54 -2.68 8.07
C LYS A 197 -25.03 -1.36 7.50
N MET A 198 -24.69 -1.05 6.24
CA MET A 198 -25.03 0.21 5.58
C MET A 198 -25.90 -0.02 4.34
N THR A 199 -26.77 0.92 4.09
CA THR A 199 -27.53 1.03 2.83
C THR A 199 -26.79 1.90 1.83
N SER A 200 -27.13 1.82 0.56
CA SER A 200 -26.48 2.58 -0.52
C SER A 200 -26.68 4.11 -0.41
N ASP A 201 -27.67 4.56 0.37
CA ASP A 201 -27.92 5.98 0.64
C ASP A 201 -27.24 6.51 1.91
N GLY A 202 -26.33 5.70 2.50
CA GLY A 202 -25.52 6.08 3.65
C GLY A 202 -26.22 5.99 5.00
N LYS A 203 -27.36 5.28 5.09
CA LYS A 203 -28.06 5.01 6.36
C LYS A 203 -27.67 3.63 6.90
N LEU A 204 -27.94 3.44 8.19
CA LEU A 204 -27.80 2.12 8.78
C LEU A 204 -28.84 1.14 8.21
N ALA A 205 -28.38 -0.07 7.90
CA ALA A 205 -29.24 -1.20 7.58
C ALA A 205 -29.81 -1.83 8.86
N ALA A 206 -30.87 -2.60 8.73
CA ALA A 206 -31.48 -3.33 9.86
C ALA A 206 -30.53 -4.32 10.56
N ALA A 207 -29.43 -4.68 9.92
CA ALA A 207 -28.38 -5.53 10.50
C ALA A 207 -27.47 -4.81 11.50
N ALA A 208 -27.50 -3.48 11.54
CA ALA A 208 -26.75 -2.70 12.52
C ALA A 208 -27.33 -2.87 13.94
N SER A 209 -26.51 -2.67 14.96
CA SER A 209 -26.92 -2.82 16.35
C SER A 209 -27.86 -1.69 16.81
N ASP A 210 -28.68 -1.96 17.83
CA ASP A 210 -29.52 -0.91 18.45
C ASP A 210 -28.67 0.27 18.98
N ALA A 211 -27.46 -0.01 19.48
CA ALA A 211 -26.52 1.03 19.91
C ALA A 211 -26.09 1.91 18.72
N ALA A 212 -25.79 1.32 17.57
CA ALA A 212 -25.45 2.09 16.36
C ALA A 212 -26.63 2.97 15.89
N HIS A 213 -27.86 2.48 15.93
CA HIS A 213 -29.05 3.28 15.59
C HIS A 213 -29.25 4.46 16.56
N ARG A 214 -29.01 4.26 17.87
CA ARG A 214 -29.01 5.42 18.81
C ARG A 214 -27.86 6.39 18.53
N GLY A 215 -26.68 5.86 18.16
CA GLY A 215 -25.52 6.64 17.75
C GLY A 215 -25.76 7.47 16.49
N GLU A 216 -26.51 6.93 15.51
CA GLU A 216 -26.93 7.68 14.32
C GLU A 216 -27.77 8.91 14.70
N ALA A 217 -28.67 8.79 15.69
CA ALA A 217 -29.42 9.93 16.20
C ALA A 217 -28.51 10.98 16.87
N VAL A 218 -27.49 10.55 17.61
CA VAL A 218 -26.48 11.46 18.20
C VAL A 218 -25.67 12.15 17.10
N PHE A 219 -25.22 11.41 16.07
CA PHE A 219 -24.44 11.92 14.95
C PHE A 219 -25.18 13.01 14.15
N ASN A 220 -26.48 12.87 14.01
CA ASN A 220 -27.33 13.84 13.29
C ASN A 220 -27.85 14.97 14.19
N ARG A 221 -27.67 14.90 15.51
CA ARG A 221 -28.19 15.88 16.46
C ARG A 221 -27.45 17.22 16.30
N PRO A 222 -28.17 18.34 16.22
CA PRO A 222 -27.57 19.66 16.24
C PRO A 222 -26.68 19.90 17.46
N PHE A 223 -25.57 20.61 17.27
CA PHE A 223 -24.67 20.97 18.37
C PHE A 223 -25.35 21.96 19.33
N ARG A 224 -24.99 21.90 20.60
CA ARG A 224 -25.60 22.70 21.66
C ARG A 224 -25.48 24.20 21.42
N HIS A 225 -24.31 24.62 20.93
CA HIS A 225 -23.99 26.05 20.77
C HIS A 225 -24.07 26.52 19.31
N ASP A 226 -24.37 25.64 18.38
CA ASP A 226 -24.58 25.92 16.97
C ASP A 226 -25.56 24.93 16.35
N ALA A 227 -26.85 25.29 16.34
CA ALA A 227 -27.90 24.43 15.80
C ALA A 227 -27.82 24.21 14.28
N SER A 228 -26.95 24.93 13.56
CA SER A 228 -26.68 24.72 12.13
C SER A 228 -25.67 23.63 11.89
N MET A 229 -24.98 23.16 12.94
CA MET A 229 -23.91 22.16 12.88
C MET A 229 -24.32 20.86 13.54
N SER A 230 -23.87 19.76 12.98
CA SER A 230 -23.88 18.39 13.53
C SER A 230 -22.67 17.65 12.97
N CYS A 231 -22.41 16.42 13.41
CA CYS A 231 -21.37 15.60 12.77
C CYS A 231 -21.69 15.37 11.29
N ALA A 232 -22.98 15.15 10.95
CA ALA A 232 -23.46 14.96 9.58
C ALA A 232 -23.34 16.20 8.69
N THR A 233 -23.09 17.39 9.24
CA THR A 233 -22.89 18.62 8.44
C THR A 233 -21.63 18.53 7.59
N CYS A 234 -20.54 18.03 8.18
CA CYS A 234 -19.28 17.78 7.47
C CYS A 234 -19.21 16.35 6.94
N HIS A 235 -19.57 15.34 7.75
CA HIS A 235 -19.59 13.95 7.34
C HIS A 235 -20.97 13.57 6.77
N GLN A 236 -21.24 14.01 5.54
CA GLN A 236 -22.53 13.85 4.86
C GLN A 236 -22.78 12.39 4.43
N PRO A 237 -23.76 11.67 5.02
CA PRO A 237 -23.98 10.25 4.71
C PRO A 237 -24.21 9.96 3.22
N SER A 238 -24.96 10.83 2.54
CA SER A 238 -25.25 10.70 1.11
C SER A 238 -24.07 11.00 0.18
N ASN A 239 -22.95 11.51 0.71
CA ASN A 239 -21.74 11.86 -0.05
C ASN A 239 -20.49 11.14 0.50
N ALA A 240 -20.58 9.82 0.67
CA ALA A 240 -19.50 9.00 1.23
C ALA A 240 -18.96 9.56 2.58
N PHE A 241 -19.80 10.15 3.40
CA PHE A 241 -19.42 10.77 4.68
C PHE A 241 -18.34 11.85 4.56
N ALA A 242 -18.37 12.64 3.49
CA ALA A 242 -17.49 13.78 3.27
C ALA A 242 -18.29 14.92 2.64
N ASP A 243 -17.86 16.17 2.84
CA ASP A 243 -18.49 17.37 2.26
C ASP A 243 -17.64 18.00 1.13
N GLY A 244 -16.46 17.45 0.86
CA GLY A 244 -15.52 17.99 -0.13
C GLY A 244 -14.90 19.32 0.27
N GLN A 245 -15.00 19.72 1.55
CA GLN A 245 -14.49 20.98 2.06
C GLN A 245 -13.29 20.77 3.00
N VAL A 246 -12.61 21.88 3.32
CA VAL A 246 -11.53 21.93 4.31
C VAL A 246 -11.96 22.76 5.51
N HIS A 247 -11.70 22.24 6.71
CA HIS A 247 -12.10 22.84 7.97
C HIS A 247 -10.94 22.98 8.94
N ASP A 248 -10.95 24.06 9.73
CA ASP A 248 -10.12 24.18 10.91
C ASP A 248 -10.89 23.65 12.12
N ILE A 249 -10.57 22.44 12.48
CA ILE A 249 -11.16 21.80 13.67
C ILE A 249 -10.27 21.94 14.92
N GLY A 250 -9.23 22.79 14.85
CA GLY A 250 -8.26 22.98 15.96
C GLY A 250 -7.16 21.92 15.99
N SER A 251 -6.96 21.16 14.90
CA SER A 251 -5.95 20.09 14.83
C SER A 251 -4.58 20.54 14.33
N GLY A 252 -4.37 21.83 14.14
CA GLY A 252 -3.07 22.38 13.70
C GLY A 252 -3.07 22.90 12.27
N GLY A 253 -4.23 23.00 11.62
CA GLY A 253 -4.38 23.52 10.26
C GLY A 253 -5.76 23.28 9.70
N ARG A 254 -5.93 23.58 8.42
CA ARG A 254 -7.17 23.31 7.69
C ARG A 254 -7.01 22.02 6.89
N PHE A 255 -7.88 21.05 7.18
CA PHE A 255 -7.85 19.74 6.54
C PHE A 255 -9.21 19.37 5.98
N LYS A 256 -9.19 18.59 4.88
CA LYS A 256 -10.44 18.10 4.28
C LYS A 256 -11.15 17.11 5.20
N THR A 257 -12.47 17.11 5.13
CA THR A 257 -13.29 16.09 5.78
C THR A 257 -12.94 14.70 5.23
N LYS A 258 -12.51 13.80 6.10
CA LYS A 258 -12.23 12.41 5.76
C LYS A 258 -13.52 11.61 5.69
N THR A 259 -13.62 10.69 4.74
CA THR A 259 -14.70 9.71 4.73
C THR A 259 -14.70 8.84 5.99
N LEU A 260 -15.88 8.44 6.45
CA LEU A 260 -16.04 7.44 7.51
C LEU A 260 -16.25 6.04 6.95
N VAL A 261 -16.50 5.91 5.63
CA VAL A 261 -16.69 4.60 4.99
C VAL A 261 -15.38 3.80 5.08
N ASN A 262 -15.48 2.57 5.56
CA ASN A 262 -14.36 1.66 5.81
C ASN A 262 -13.26 2.24 6.74
N ALA A 263 -13.62 3.16 7.62
CA ALA A 263 -12.65 3.84 8.45
C ALA A 263 -12.02 2.94 9.53
N ASP A 264 -12.60 1.76 9.84
CA ASP A 264 -12.01 0.75 10.73
C ASP A 264 -10.64 0.26 10.21
N PHE A 265 -10.42 0.33 8.90
CA PHE A 265 -9.16 -0.05 8.26
C PHE A 265 -8.17 1.12 8.07
N ASN A 266 -8.49 2.30 8.62
CA ASN A 266 -7.74 3.54 8.38
C ASN A 266 -7.11 4.12 9.65
N ALA A 267 -7.05 3.36 10.74
CA ALA A 267 -6.31 3.79 11.92
C ALA A 267 -4.80 3.89 11.61
N PRO A 268 -4.07 4.85 12.20
CA PRO A 268 -4.52 5.85 13.16
C PRO A 268 -5.28 7.02 12.51
N TYR A 269 -6.11 7.70 13.30
CA TYR A 269 -7.03 8.74 12.82
C TYR A 269 -6.46 10.14 12.91
N PHE A 270 -7.09 11.10 12.21
CA PHE A 270 -6.67 12.46 11.91
C PHE A 270 -5.56 12.52 10.85
N HIS A 271 -5.23 13.75 10.42
CA HIS A 271 -4.22 13.94 9.37
C HIS A 271 -2.83 13.45 9.79
N ASP A 272 -2.50 13.55 11.05
CA ASP A 272 -1.20 13.19 11.65
C ASP A 272 -1.21 11.85 12.41
N GLY A 273 -2.38 11.19 12.48
CA GLY A 273 -2.53 9.91 13.14
C GLY A 273 -2.56 9.97 14.67
N ARG A 274 -2.90 11.12 15.28
CA ARG A 274 -2.82 11.32 16.73
C ARG A 274 -3.75 10.46 17.57
N PHE A 275 -4.76 9.83 16.99
CA PHE A 275 -5.74 9.00 17.68
C PHE A 275 -5.77 7.57 17.15
N ASP A 276 -5.84 6.60 18.06
CA ASP A 276 -5.82 5.17 17.74
C ASP A 276 -7.22 4.52 17.81
N SER A 277 -8.25 5.27 18.26
CA SER A 277 -9.61 4.74 18.39
C SER A 277 -10.68 5.79 18.15
N TYR A 278 -11.88 5.34 17.78
CA TYR A 278 -13.05 6.23 17.66
C TYR A 278 -13.42 6.89 18.99
N ASP A 279 -13.22 6.21 20.13
CA ASP A 279 -13.48 6.82 21.43
C ASP A 279 -12.63 8.08 21.65
N GLN A 280 -11.35 8.05 21.27
CA GLN A 280 -10.46 9.22 21.34
C GLN A 280 -10.93 10.32 20.36
N VAL A 281 -11.33 9.95 19.14
CA VAL A 281 -11.87 10.90 18.14
C VAL A 281 -13.14 11.56 18.64
N VAL A 282 -14.10 10.78 19.13
CA VAL A 282 -15.36 11.30 19.71
C VAL A 282 -15.08 12.21 20.90
N GLY A 283 -14.17 11.81 21.79
CA GLY A 283 -13.77 12.63 22.93
C GLY A 283 -13.12 13.96 22.55
N TYR A 284 -12.36 13.98 21.45
CA TYR A 284 -11.81 15.22 20.91
C TYR A 284 -12.92 16.16 20.43
N PHE A 285 -13.87 15.68 19.64
CA PHE A 285 -14.96 16.49 19.12
C PHE A 285 -15.95 16.89 20.20
N ASP A 286 -16.24 16.02 21.19
CA ASP A 286 -17.05 16.37 22.35
C ASP A 286 -16.47 17.57 23.08
N LYS A 287 -15.18 17.55 23.37
CA LYS A 287 -14.47 18.68 23.99
C LYS A 287 -14.38 19.91 23.08
N ARG A 288 -14.09 19.71 21.79
CA ARG A 288 -13.87 20.83 20.85
C ARG A 288 -15.11 21.67 20.61
N TYR A 289 -16.27 21.03 20.56
CA TYR A 289 -17.55 21.66 20.27
C TYR A 289 -18.50 21.71 21.48
N ASP A 290 -18.02 21.33 22.66
CA ASP A 290 -18.80 21.27 23.91
C ASP A 290 -20.17 20.56 23.70
N LEU A 291 -20.08 19.34 23.12
CA LEU A 291 -21.28 18.57 22.77
C LEU A 291 -22.03 18.08 24.02
N GLY A 292 -21.30 17.88 25.12
CA GLY A 292 -21.82 17.42 26.40
C GLY A 292 -22.43 16.02 26.32
N LEU A 293 -21.72 15.11 25.69
CA LEU A 293 -22.15 13.72 25.54
C LEU A 293 -22.13 12.99 26.88
N SER A 294 -23.21 12.31 27.23
CA SER A 294 -23.19 11.34 28.30
C SER A 294 -22.32 10.13 27.91
N ALA A 295 -21.87 9.36 28.89
CA ALA A 295 -21.10 8.13 28.63
C ALA A 295 -21.85 7.14 27.73
N GLY A 296 -23.19 7.05 27.85
CA GLY A 296 -24.02 6.23 26.98
C GLY A 296 -24.07 6.73 25.55
N GLU A 297 -24.29 8.03 25.34
CA GLU A 297 -24.32 8.65 24.00
C GLU A 297 -22.96 8.54 23.31
N ARG A 298 -21.87 8.67 24.05
CA ARG A 298 -20.51 8.48 23.54
C ARG A 298 -20.30 7.05 23.06
N ALA A 299 -20.71 6.05 23.85
CA ALA A 299 -20.62 4.64 23.47
C ALA A 299 -21.51 4.31 22.25
N ASP A 300 -22.74 4.87 22.21
CA ASP A 300 -23.65 4.71 21.08
C ASP A 300 -23.06 5.35 19.81
N LEU A 301 -22.45 6.55 19.90
CA LEU A 301 -21.80 7.21 18.77
C LEU A 301 -20.58 6.42 18.27
N VAL A 302 -19.76 5.84 19.15
CA VAL A 302 -18.68 4.93 18.77
C VAL A 302 -19.25 3.71 18.03
N ALA A 303 -20.33 3.10 18.53
CA ALA A 303 -20.97 1.96 17.87
C ALA A 303 -21.52 2.33 16.46
N TYR A 304 -21.96 3.58 16.28
CA TYR A 304 -22.34 4.09 14.95
C TYR A 304 -21.12 4.19 14.01
N LEU A 305 -20.02 4.77 14.49
CA LEU A 305 -18.78 4.89 13.70
C LEU A 305 -18.19 3.52 13.33
N ASP A 306 -18.21 2.56 14.25
CA ASP A 306 -17.84 1.15 13.99
C ASP A 306 -18.77 0.54 12.93
N ALA A 307 -20.07 0.83 12.96
CA ALA A 307 -21.01 0.30 11.98
C ALA A 307 -20.80 0.91 10.58
N VAL A 308 -20.47 2.19 10.48
CA VAL A 308 -20.16 2.88 9.22
C VAL A 308 -18.78 2.48 8.70
N GLY A 309 -17.81 2.35 9.60
CA GLY A 309 -16.41 2.06 9.30
C GLY A 309 -16.13 0.62 8.90
N ASP A 310 -17.02 -0.31 9.25
CA ASP A 310 -16.88 -1.75 9.04
C ASP A 310 -16.97 -2.14 7.55
N ALA A 311 -16.57 -3.36 7.28
CA ALA A 311 -16.76 -4.02 5.98
C ALA A 311 -16.72 -5.54 6.12
N SER A 312 -17.47 -6.24 5.26
CA SER A 312 -17.25 -7.65 5.05
C SER A 312 -16.22 -7.84 3.95
N THR A 313 -15.03 -8.30 4.32
CA THR A 313 -13.98 -8.54 3.34
C THR A 313 -13.42 -9.93 3.48
N PRO A 314 -13.17 -10.62 2.36
CA PRO A 314 -12.25 -11.73 2.39
C PRO A 314 -10.84 -11.18 2.68
N ALA A 315 -10.18 -11.70 3.71
CA ALA A 315 -8.75 -11.52 3.84
C ALA A 315 -8.07 -12.38 2.80
N THR A 316 -7.21 -11.82 1.98
CA THR A 316 -6.30 -12.60 1.15
C THR A 316 -5.17 -13.12 2.02
N THR A 317 -4.96 -14.43 1.96
CA THR A 317 -3.72 -15.01 2.44
C THR A 317 -2.73 -14.90 1.28
N ASP A 318 -1.60 -14.30 1.54
CA ASP A 318 -0.50 -14.25 0.60
C ASP A 318 0.00 -15.69 0.30
N THR A 319 0.02 -16.04 -0.98
CA THR A 319 0.38 -17.37 -1.49
C THR A 319 1.13 -17.24 -2.81
N VAL A 320 1.82 -18.30 -3.23
CA VAL A 320 2.43 -18.37 -4.57
C VAL A 320 1.41 -18.03 -5.66
N GLN A 321 0.16 -18.47 -5.50
CA GLN A 321 -0.85 -18.25 -6.54
C GLN A 321 -1.29 -16.78 -6.62
N THR A 322 -1.45 -16.08 -5.48
CA THR A 322 -1.81 -14.65 -5.48
C THR A 322 -0.73 -13.80 -6.15
N GLU A 323 0.54 -14.07 -5.86
CA GLU A 323 1.67 -13.40 -6.51
C GLU A 323 1.71 -13.68 -8.02
N LEU A 324 1.50 -14.93 -8.43
CA LEU A 324 1.46 -15.28 -9.85
C LEU A 324 0.27 -14.66 -10.59
N ASP A 325 -0.88 -14.51 -9.94
CA ASP A 325 -2.05 -13.85 -10.51
C ASP A 325 -1.79 -12.35 -10.74
N GLU A 326 -1.08 -11.68 -9.85
CA GLU A 326 -0.65 -10.29 -10.02
C GLU A 326 0.35 -10.16 -11.18
N ILE A 327 1.39 -10.99 -11.20
CA ILE A 327 2.34 -11.07 -12.32
C ILE A 327 1.59 -11.27 -13.65
N ALA A 328 0.58 -12.15 -13.68
CA ALA A 328 -0.20 -12.40 -14.90
C ALA A 328 -0.96 -11.16 -15.40
N VAL A 329 -1.45 -10.31 -14.50
CA VAL A 329 -2.06 -9.01 -14.87
C VAL A 329 -1.02 -8.12 -15.55
N PHE A 330 0.15 -7.96 -14.98
CA PHE A 330 1.21 -7.10 -15.50
C PHE A 330 1.78 -7.63 -16.83
N VAL A 331 1.87 -8.94 -16.99
CA VAL A 331 2.26 -9.58 -18.26
C VAL A 331 1.29 -9.27 -19.39
N THR A 332 -0.02 -9.07 -19.13
CA THR A 332 -0.95 -8.63 -20.17
C THR A 332 -0.64 -7.22 -20.70
N VAL A 333 -0.08 -6.36 -19.84
CA VAL A 333 0.37 -5.02 -20.24
C VAL A 333 1.62 -5.12 -21.11
N LEU A 334 2.59 -5.96 -20.70
CA LEU A 334 3.82 -6.22 -21.47
C LEU A 334 3.50 -6.75 -22.87
N ASP A 335 2.59 -7.72 -22.99
CA ASP A 335 2.15 -8.29 -24.26
C ASP A 335 1.62 -7.21 -25.22
N THR A 336 0.72 -6.37 -24.72
CA THR A 336 0.15 -5.26 -25.48
C THR A 336 1.23 -4.25 -25.88
N ALA A 337 2.13 -3.89 -24.96
CA ALA A 337 3.18 -2.91 -25.22
C ALA A 337 4.18 -3.38 -26.29
N ILE A 338 4.49 -4.69 -26.33
CA ILE A 338 5.31 -5.28 -27.40
C ILE A 338 4.57 -5.19 -28.74
N HIS A 339 3.29 -5.58 -28.77
CA HIS A 339 2.45 -5.52 -29.97
C HIS A 339 2.35 -4.10 -30.53
N ASP A 340 2.18 -3.10 -29.66
CA ASP A 340 2.02 -1.70 -30.03
C ASP A 340 3.36 -0.98 -30.26
N HIS A 341 4.47 -1.71 -30.19
CA HIS A 341 5.83 -1.18 -30.34
C HIS A 341 6.15 -0.02 -29.38
N ASN A 342 5.62 -0.06 -28.16
CA ASN A 342 5.82 0.95 -27.13
C ASN A 342 7.02 0.60 -26.23
N ALA A 343 8.23 0.94 -26.68
CA ALA A 343 9.47 0.62 -25.95
C ALA A 343 9.48 1.20 -24.52
N ALA A 344 8.86 2.36 -24.30
CA ALA A 344 8.85 2.98 -22.97
C ALA A 344 8.01 2.16 -21.97
N ILE A 345 6.85 1.69 -22.38
CA ILE A 345 6.00 0.82 -21.54
C ILE A 345 6.63 -0.58 -21.42
N VAL A 346 7.25 -1.13 -22.47
CA VAL A 346 8.00 -2.40 -22.38
C VAL A 346 9.07 -2.32 -21.28
N ALA A 347 9.88 -1.25 -21.27
CA ALA A 347 10.94 -1.09 -20.27
C ALA A 347 10.39 -1.08 -18.84
N VAL A 348 9.32 -0.31 -18.59
CA VAL A 348 8.69 -0.25 -17.26
C VAL A 348 8.05 -1.59 -16.91
N ALA A 349 7.35 -2.23 -17.85
CA ALA A 349 6.70 -3.53 -17.61
C ALA A 349 7.73 -4.63 -17.30
N VAL A 350 8.85 -4.68 -18.01
CA VAL A 350 9.92 -5.65 -17.74
C VAL A 350 10.57 -5.40 -16.37
N ASP A 351 10.79 -4.12 -15.99
CA ASP A 351 11.35 -3.79 -14.67
C ASP A 351 10.39 -4.22 -13.54
N THR A 352 9.11 -3.91 -13.70
CA THR A 352 8.07 -4.25 -12.70
C THR A 352 7.87 -5.75 -12.62
N VAL A 353 7.54 -6.44 -13.72
CA VAL A 353 7.34 -7.90 -13.74
C VAL A 353 8.60 -8.63 -13.23
N GLY A 354 9.79 -8.17 -13.64
CA GLY A 354 11.05 -8.71 -13.14
C GLY A 354 11.28 -8.41 -11.65
N GLY A 355 10.70 -7.34 -11.11
CA GLY A 355 10.64 -7.01 -9.69
C GLY A 355 9.82 -8.03 -8.93
N GLU A 356 8.57 -8.24 -9.34
CA GLU A 356 7.66 -9.22 -8.75
C GLU A 356 8.26 -10.64 -8.74
N TRP A 357 8.85 -11.08 -9.85
CA TRP A 357 9.56 -12.36 -9.87
C TRP A 357 10.70 -12.42 -8.84
N ARG A 358 11.48 -11.35 -8.66
CA ARG A 358 12.56 -11.32 -7.66
C ARG A 358 12.01 -11.38 -6.24
N GLU A 359 10.94 -10.64 -5.95
CA GLU A 359 10.26 -10.64 -4.67
C GLU A 359 9.70 -12.01 -4.34
N LEU A 360 8.97 -12.63 -5.28
CA LEU A 360 8.54 -14.02 -5.16
C LEU A 360 9.71 -14.96 -4.88
N GLY A 361 10.89 -14.72 -5.48
CA GLY A 361 12.11 -15.49 -5.21
C GLY A 361 12.64 -15.35 -3.78
N GLU A 362 12.39 -14.24 -3.11
CA GLU A 362 12.82 -13.98 -1.72
C GLU A 362 12.04 -14.83 -0.71
N HIS A 363 10.82 -15.24 -1.05
CA HIS A 363 10.06 -16.19 -0.24
C HIS A 363 10.70 -17.59 -0.15
N TYR A 364 11.75 -17.87 -0.93
CA TYR A 364 12.51 -19.14 -0.92
C TYR A 364 13.93 -18.93 -0.38
N PRO A 365 14.15 -18.79 0.94
CA PRO A 365 15.43 -18.41 1.51
C PRO A 365 16.55 -19.40 1.20
N GLU A 366 17.76 -18.89 0.95
CA GLU A 366 18.94 -19.70 0.71
C GLU A 366 19.39 -20.44 1.98
N ALA A 367 20.05 -21.60 1.80
CA ALA A 367 20.56 -22.41 2.91
C ALA A 367 21.49 -21.65 3.87
N LYS A 368 22.29 -20.73 3.34
CA LYS A 368 23.22 -19.90 4.13
C LYS A 368 22.52 -18.83 4.99
N ASN A 369 21.25 -18.51 4.68
CA ASN A 369 20.48 -17.45 5.29
C ASN A 369 19.37 -17.97 6.20
N THR A 370 19.29 -19.29 6.42
CA THR A 370 18.23 -19.88 7.23
C THR A 370 18.70 -21.13 7.98
N SER A 371 18.15 -21.37 9.16
CA SER A 371 18.30 -22.64 9.87
C SER A 371 17.37 -23.75 9.33
N VAL A 372 16.45 -23.40 8.42
CA VAL A 372 15.52 -24.35 7.81
C VAL A 372 16.25 -25.16 6.76
N THR A 373 16.53 -26.42 7.04
CA THR A 373 17.21 -27.35 6.11
C THR A 373 16.25 -28.16 5.22
N ALA A 374 14.96 -28.19 5.61
CA ALA A 374 13.94 -28.87 4.82
C ALA A 374 13.73 -28.19 3.46
N GLY A 375 13.52 -28.99 2.41
CA GLY A 375 13.19 -28.49 1.09
C GLY A 375 14.29 -27.71 0.36
N LEU A 376 15.56 -27.85 0.75
CA LEU A 376 16.69 -27.14 0.11
C LEU A 376 16.75 -27.33 -1.41
N LYS A 377 16.49 -28.57 -1.89
CA LYS A 377 16.46 -28.84 -3.32
C LYS A 377 15.31 -28.13 -4.02
N GLN A 378 14.13 -28.18 -3.45
CA GLN A 378 12.92 -27.54 -3.98
C GLN A 378 13.08 -26.02 -4.02
N ARG A 379 13.50 -25.41 -2.90
CA ARG A 379 13.77 -23.95 -2.84
C ARG A 379 14.86 -23.54 -3.83
N GLY A 380 15.91 -24.36 -3.99
CA GLY A 380 16.95 -24.12 -4.99
C GLY A 380 16.38 -24.13 -6.41
N ALA A 381 15.50 -25.06 -6.74
CA ALA A 381 14.85 -25.15 -8.04
C ALA A 381 13.93 -23.94 -8.28
N ALA A 382 13.12 -23.53 -7.29
CA ALA A 382 12.28 -22.33 -7.37
C ALA A 382 13.11 -21.06 -7.67
N ARG A 383 14.20 -20.85 -6.95
CA ARG A 383 15.09 -19.69 -7.17
C ARG A 383 15.76 -19.69 -8.55
N VAL A 384 16.14 -20.87 -9.06
CA VAL A 384 16.66 -21.00 -10.43
C VAL A 384 15.59 -20.61 -11.43
N ALA A 385 14.36 -21.12 -11.27
CA ALA A 385 13.25 -20.78 -12.15
C ALA A 385 12.97 -19.27 -12.17
N VAL A 386 12.86 -18.64 -11.00
CA VAL A 386 12.72 -17.18 -10.89
C VAL A 386 13.82 -16.42 -11.63
N ARG A 387 15.07 -16.84 -11.46
CA ARG A 387 16.20 -16.21 -12.14
C ARG A 387 16.11 -16.32 -13.66
N GLU A 388 15.72 -17.48 -14.18
CA GLU A 388 15.52 -17.68 -15.61
C GLU A 388 14.41 -16.76 -16.15
N MET A 389 13.28 -16.60 -15.43
CA MET A 389 12.21 -15.69 -15.80
C MET A 389 12.73 -14.25 -15.93
N VAL A 390 13.48 -13.77 -14.95
CA VAL A 390 14.07 -12.41 -14.95
C VAL A 390 15.06 -12.22 -16.11
N LEU A 391 15.88 -13.24 -16.40
CA LEU A 391 16.85 -13.17 -17.49
C LEU A 391 16.18 -13.10 -18.85
N THR A 392 15.11 -13.88 -19.05
CA THR A 392 14.36 -13.87 -20.32
C THR A 392 13.63 -12.52 -20.52
N LEU A 393 13.03 -11.96 -19.47
CA LEU A 393 12.43 -10.62 -19.50
C LEU A 393 13.45 -9.54 -19.90
N ARG A 394 14.70 -9.62 -19.42
CA ARG A 394 15.75 -8.68 -19.83
C ARG A 394 16.05 -8.75 -21.33
N GLN A 395 15.92 -9.91 -21.97
CA GLN A 395 16.10 -10.03 -23.41
C GLN A 395 14.98 -9.30 -24.15
N VAL A 396 13.75 -9.37 -23.65
CA VAL A 396 12.62 -8.58 -24.19
C VAL A 396 12.93 -7.08 -24.15
N ASP A 397 13.34 -6.55 -23.00
CA ASP A 397 13.68 -5.13 -22.85
C ASP A 397 14.83 -4.71 -23.77
N MET A 398 15.91 -5.51 -23.80
CA MET A 398 17.06 -5.23 -24.66
C MET A 398 16.73 -5.22 -26.14
N ALA A 399 15.80 -6.04 -26.60
CA ALA A 399 15.34 -6.07 -27.99
C ALA A 399 14.46 -4.84 -28.29
N ALA A 400 13.47 -4.56 -27.43
CA ALA A 400 12.58 -3.41 -27.57
C ALA A 400 13.33 -2.08 -27.53
N ALA A 401 14.34 -1.94 -26.65
CA ALA A 401 15.20 -0.74 -26.56
C ALA A 401 15.99 -0.47 -27.84
N ARG A 402 16.26 -1.48 -28.67
CA ARG A 402 16.87 -1.32 -30.00
C ARG A 402 15.84 -1.10 -31.13
N GLY A 403 14.56 -1.09 -30.80
CA GLY A 403 13.46 -1.02 -31.78
C GLY A 403 13.20 -2.34 -32.50
N ASP A 404 13.80 -3.44 -32.06
CA ASP A 404 13.60 -4.77 -32.63
C ASP A 404 12.46 -5.50 -31.90
N PHE A 405 11.22 -5.12 -32.27
CA PHE A 405 10.02 -5.70 -31.65
C PHE A 405 9.72 -7.12 -32.12
N HIS A 406 10.33 -7.57 -33.24
CA HIS A 406 10.26 -8.98 -33.64
C HIS A 406 11.07 -9.83 -32.64
N ALA A 407 12.31 -9.48 -32.39
CA ALA A 407 13.14 -10.18 -31.39
C ALA A 407 12.56 -10.04 -29.97
N ALA A 408 11.93 -8.92 -29.62
CA ALA A 408 11.24 -8.75 -28.34
C ALA A 408 10.06 -9.73 -28.21
N ALA A 409 9.27 -9.93 -29.26
CA ALA A 409 8.17 -10.89 -29.30
C ALA A 409 8.65 -12.35 -29.22
N GLU A 410 9.78 -12.69 -29.86
CA GLU A 410 10.41 -14.01 -29.74
C GLU A 410 10.87 -14.27 -28.31
N ALA A 411 11.62 -13.35 -27.70
CA ALA A 411 12.03 -13.47 -26.31
C ALA A 411 10.84 -13.54 -25.33
N TYR A 412 9.76 -12.82 -25.62
CA TYR A 412 8.53 -12.91 -24.84
C TYR A 412 7.81 -14.26 -25.03
N ALA A 413 7.87 -14.88 -26.19
CA ALA A 413 7.37 -16.25 -26.39
C ALA A 413 8.15 -17.25 -25.55
N ASP A 414 9.49 -17.12 -25.51
CA ASP A 414 10.36 -17.95 -24.65
C ASP A 414 10.00 -17.75 -23.14
N TYR A 415 9.72 -16.52 -22.73
CA TYR A 415 9.25 -16.24 -21.37
C TYR A 415 7.95 -17.01 -21.08
N ARG A 416 6.95 -16.93 -21.96
CA ARG A 416 5.66 -17.62 -21.76
C ARG A 416 5.80 -19.13 -21.67
N GLU A 417 6.71 -19.74 -22.42
CA GLU A 417 6.97 -21.18 -22.35
C GLU A 417 7.58 -21.60 -21.00
N GLN A 418 8.31 -20.69 -20.35
CA GLN A 418 8.93 -20.94 -19.07
C GLN A 418 7.98 -20.76 -17.87
N VAL A 419 6.84 -20.08 -18.02
CA VAL A 419 5.90 -19.80 -16.92
C VAL A 419 5.42 -21.09 -16.25
N ALA A 420 4.93 -22.08 -17.02
CA ALA A 420 4.38 -23.31 -16.43
C ALA A 420 5.44 -24.16 -15.68
N PRO A 421 6.66 -24.37 -16.22
CA PRO A 421 7.75 -25.00 -15.46
C PRO A 421 8.11 -24.22 -14.19
N ALA A 422 8.17 -22.88 -14.26
CA ALA A 422 8.48 -22.05 -13.11
C ALA A 422 7.40 -22.16 -12.01
N THR A 423 6.12 -22.04 -12.39
CA THR A 423 4.98 -22.23 -11.47
C THR A 423 5.04 -23.59 -10.78
N SER A 424 5.37 -24.67 -11.54
CA SER A 424 5.49 -26.00 -10.97
C SER A 424 6.63 -26.11 -9.94
N ALA A 425 7.77 -25.45 -10.22
CA ALA A 425 8.90 -25.43 -9.29
C ALA A 425 8.58 -24.63 -8.00
N LEU A 426 7.90 -23.50 -8.13
CA LEU A 426 7.45 -22.67 -7.02
C LEU A 426 6.44 -23.42 -6.13
N ALA A 427 5.40 -24.00 -6.72
CA ALA A 427 4.38 -24.77 -6.00
C ALA A 427 4.98 -25.97 -5.25
N ALA A 428 5.94 -26.68 -5.86
CA ALA A 428 6.65 -27.79 -5.20
C ALA A 428 7.50 -27.33 -4.00
N ALA A 429 7.92 -26.08 -3.99
CA ALA A 429 8.73 -25.49 -2.93
C ALA A 429 7.90 -24.70 -1.88
N GLU A 430 6.64 -24.39 -2.14
CA GLU A 430 5.78 -23.56 -1.29
C GLU A 430 5.70 -24.06 0.16
N PRO A 431 5.56 -25.37 0.47
CA PRO A 431 5.58 -25.87 1.85
C PRO A 431 6.89 -25.62 2.62
N PHE A 432 7.94 -25.18 1.92
CA PHE A 432 9.27 -24.89 2.48
C PHE A 432 9.64 -23.41 2.32
N SER A 433 8.70 -22.58 1.92
CA SER A 433 8.85 -21.14 1.68
C SER A 433 8.40 -20.30 2.89
N LEU A 434 8.59 -19.00 2.80
CA LEU A 434 8.09 -18.05 3.80
C LEU A 434 6.56 -17.86 3.74
N PHE A 435 5.87 -18.39 2.75
CA PHE A 435 4.41 -18.49 2.74
C PHE A 435 3.89 -19.44 3.83
N ASP A 436 4.67 -20.48 4.19
CA ASP A 436 4.34 -21.34 5.33
C ASP A 436 4.64 -20.64 6.66
N PRO A 437 3.64 -20.43 7.54
CA PRO A 437 3.83 -19.69 8.79
C PRO A 437 4.84 -20.34 9.75
N SER A 438 5.06 -21.67 9.66
CA SER A 438 6.03 -22.36 10.52
C SER A 438 7.46 -22.14 10.03
N VAL A 439 7.66 -22.17 8.72
CA VAL A 439 8.95 -21.88 8.07
C VAL A 439 9.31 -20.41 8.31
N ARG A 440 8.35 -19.51 8.12
CA ARG A 440 8.50 -18.07 8.40
C ARG A 440 8.97 -17.83 9.84
N ARG A 441 8.29 -18.38 10.84
CA ARG A 441 8.69 -18.24 12.26
C ARG A 441 10.10 -18.78 12.52
N GLN A 442 10.47 -19.95 11.97
CA GLN A 442 11.79 -20.53 12.13
C GLN A 442 12.89 -19.68 11.49
N HIS A 443 12.62 -19.15 10.30
CA HIS A 443 13.55 -18.29 9.57
C HIS A 443 13.88 -17.03 10.38
N PHE A 444 12.85 -16.30 10.84
CA PHE A 444 13.05 -15.06 11.60
C PHE A 444 13.62 -15.29 13.00
N ALA A 445 13.27 -16.38 13.66
CA ALA A 445 13.92 -16.75 14.93
C ALA A 445 15.42 -17.01 14.75
N ALA A 446 15.82 -17.61 13.61
CA ALA A 446 17.23 -17.84 13.30
C ALA A 446 17.97 -16.52 13.01
N LEU A 447 17.37 -15.61 12.24
CA LEU A 447 17.94 -14.30 11.97
C LEU A 447 18.10 -13.46 13.25
N ALA A 448 17.11 -13.49 14.13
CA ALA A 448 17.17 -12.81 15.42
C ALA A 448 18.34 -13.30 16.29
N ARG A 449 18.57 -14.64 16.36
CA ARG A 449 19.72 -15.20 17.06
C ARG A 449 21.06 -14.78 16.47
N LEU A 450 21.16 -14.73 15.12
CA LEU A 450 22.38 -14.27 14.44
C LEU A 450 22.67 -12.79 14.75
N ALA A 451 21.64 -11.96 14.85
CA ALA A 451 21.79 -10.57 15.24
C ALA A 451 22.26 -10.39 16.70
N GLU A 452 21.82 -11.25 17.62
CA GLU A 452 22.31 -11.27 19.01
C GLU A 452 23.77 -11.68 19.11
N LEU A 453 24.22 -12.65 18.30
CA LEU A 453 25.61 -13.10 18.27
C LEU A 453 26.57 -12.10 17.62
N ALA A 454 26.04 -11.14 16.84
CA ALA A 454 26.82 -10.09 16.18
C ALA A 454 26.99 -8.82 17.05
N LYS A 455 26.33 -8.75 18.20
CA LYS A 455 26.51 -7.69 19.24
C LYS A 455 27.62 -8.05 20.19
#